data_ef107b8dc40a413fe4933d72fa0a1039
#
_entry.id   ef107b8dc40a413fe4933d72fa0a1039
#
_cell.length_a   1.000
_cell.length_b   1.000
_cell.length_c   1.000
_cell.angle_alpha   90.00
_cell.angle_beta   90.00
_cell.angle_gamma   90.00
#
_symmetry.space_group_name_H-M   'P 1'
#
loop_
_entity.id
_entity.type
_entity.pdbx_description
1 polymer ?
#
loop_
_entity_poly.entity_id
_entity_poly.type
_entity_poly.pdbx_seq_one_letter_code
_entity_poly.pdbx_strand_id
1 'polypeptide(L)'
;SDLNVLRNSLYPNLIFYLEKNLNRGFGDQALFEIGPVFKGKKPGQQNTVICGIKKQFLDDQNSLKKNDLIDVFHIKKDLVQSLIELGIGKDDFKVGSNTPSYYHPGISGSIVSKYDNFILGYFGALHPKIIPNTFGFEIFLENLVEYKTKNTKIKKSLTFSDYQKSERDFAFLVNKSTKAQDLTDVIL
;
A
#
# COMPACT_ATOMS: atom_id res chain seq x y z
N SER A 1 -20.63 22.01 -13.42
CA SER A 1 -19.38 21.30 -13.75
C SER A 1 -18.80 20.74 -12.49
N ASP A 2 -18.66 19.42 -12.40
CA ASP A 2 -18.27 18.69 -11.19
C ASP A 2 -16.75 18.75 -10.93
N LEU A 3 -16.00 19.50 -11.74
CA LEU A 3 -14.53 19.58 -11.72
C LEU A 3 -13.98 20.95 -11.32
N ASN A 4 -14.65 21.64 -10.40
CA ASN A 4 -14.28 23.02 -10.02
C ASN A 4 -13.27 23.06 -8.84
N VAL A 5 -12.80 21.92 -8.32
CA VAL A 5 -11.91 21.85 -7.15
C VAL A 5 -10.64 21.08 -7.50
N LEU A 6 -9.49 21.64 -7.10
CA LEU A 6 -8.23 20.91 -7.17
C LEU A 6 -8.26 19.73 -6.19
N ARG A 7 -8.07 18.54 -6.70
CA ARG A 7 -8.14 17.30 -5.90
C ARG A 7 -6.94 17.19 -4.95
N ASN A 8 -7.20 16.83 -3.72
CA ASN A 8 -6.17 16.54 -2.71
C ASN A 8 -5.89 15.03 -2.54
N SER A 9 -6.67 14.17 -3.21
CA SER A 9 -6.50 12.73 -3.26
C SER A 9 -7.00 12.19 -4.60
N LEU A 10 -6.51 11.02 -5.01
CA LEU A 10 -6.98 10.30 -6.20
C LEU A 10 -8.19 9.39 -5.90
N TYR A 11 -8.43 9.06 -4.64
CA TYR A 11 -9.52 8.17 -4.24
C TYR A 11 -10.91 8.60 -4.71
N PRO A 12 -11.32 9.87 -4.65
CA PRO A 12 -12.65 10.25 -5.10
C PRO A 12 -12.93 9.88 -6.56
N ASN A 13 -11.95 10.05 -7.44
CA ASN A 13 -12.07 9.67 -8.84
C ASN A 13 -12.14 8.15 -9.01
N LEU A 14 -11.24 7.43 -8.36
CA LEU A 14 -11.20 5.97 -8.44
C LEU A 14 -12.49 5.34 -7.89
N ILE A 15 -13.01 5.85 -6.78
CA ILE A 15 -14.29 5.40 -6.19
C ILE A 15 -15.44 5.68 -7.15
N PHE A 16 -15.50 6.87 -7.74
CA PHE A 16 -16.53 7.21 -8.72
C PHE A 16 -16.55 6.23 -9.90
N TYR A 17 -15.38 5.91 -10.47
CA TYR A 17 -15.31 4.96 -11.59
C TYR A 17 -15.57 3.52 -11.12
N LEU A 18 -15.14 3.15 -9.92
CA LEU A 18 -15.47 1.86 -9.32
C LEU A 18 -16.99 1.69 -9.24
N GLU A 19 -17.70 2.63 -8.64
CA GLU A 19 -19.16 2.60 -8.50
C GLU A 19 -19.86 2.58 -9.87
N LYS A 20 -19.38 3.39 -10.81
CA LYS A 20 -19.91 3.42 -12.18
C LYS A 20 -19.77 2.07 -12.89
N ASN A 21 -18.66 1.37 -12.70
CA ASN A 21 -18.44 0.04 -13.26
C ASN A 21 -19.34 -1.00 -12.58
N LEU A 22 -19.51 -0.91 -11.25
CA LEU A 22 -20.41 -1.77 -10.50
C LEU A 22 -21.86 -1.66 -10.99
N ASN A 23 -22.33 -0.43 -11.17
CA ASN A 23 -23.68 -0.17 -11.69
C ASN A 23 -23.89 -0.69 -13.12
N ARG A 24 -22.81 -0.99 -13.85
CA ARG A 24 -22.84 -1.64 -15.17
C ARG A 24 -22.74 -3.17 -15.10
N GLY A 25 -22.71 -3.74 -13.91
CA GLY A 25 -22.64 -5.18 -13.71
C GLY A 25 -21.24 -5.78 -13.78
N PHE A 26 -20.18 -4.96 -13.79
CA PHE A 26 -18.83 -5.48 -13.65
C PHE A 26 -18.61 -5.92 -12.21
N GLY A 27 -18.14 -7.17 -12.01
CA GLY A 27 -17.87 -7.77 -10.70
C GLY A 27 -16.60 -7.25 -10.04
N ASP A 28 -15.66 -8.14 -9.76
CA ASP A 28 -14.39 -7.81 -9.12
C ASP A 28 -13.63 -6.71 -9.87
N GLN A 29 -13.19 -5.69 -9.14
CA GLN A 29 -12.56 -4.51 -9.70
C GLN A 29 -11.18 -4.26 -9.10
N ALA A 30 -10.23 -3.95 -9.96
CA ALA A 30 -8.92 -3.40 -9.59
C ALA A 30 -8.64 -2.18 -10.49
N LEU A 31 -8.58 -1.00 -9.90
CA LEU A 31 -8.36 0.25 -10.61
C LEU A 31 -7.14 0.94 -10.03
N PHE A 32 -6.38 1.65 -10.87
CA PHE A 32 -5.31 2.51 -10.42
C PHE A 32 -5.24 3.81 -11.24
N GLU A 33 -4.65 4.81 -10.65
CA GLU A 33 -4.38 6.10 -11.29
C GLU A 33 -3.02 6.62 -10.84
N ILE A 34 -2.29 7.24 -11.76
CA ILE A 34 -1.08 8.02 -11.46
C ILE A 34 -1.38 9.45 -11.86
N GLY A 35 -1.25 10.38 -10.91
CA GLY A 35 -1.58 11.76 -11.20
C GLY A 35 -1.26 12.73 -10.07
N PRO A 36 -1.41 14.03 -10.34
CA PRO A 36 -1.15 15.07 -9.35
C PRO A 36 -2.28 15.16 -8.34
N VAL A 37 -1.87 15.40 -7.08
CA VAL A 37 -2.71 15.86 -5.98
C VAL A 37 -2.20 17.21 -5.50
N PHE A 38 -3.10 18.09 -5.10
CA PHE A 38 -2.78 19.48 -4.80
C PHE A 38 -2.84 19.74 -3.29
N LYS A 39 -1.75 20.25 -2.73
CA LYS A 39 -1.65 20.67 -1.31
C LYS A 39 -2.06 22.13 -1.11
N GLY A 40 -2.15 22.88 -2.18
CA GLY A 40 -2.48 24.30 -2.17
C GLY A 40 -2.84 24.84 -3.55
N LYS A 41 -3.02 26.15 -3.64
CA LYS A 41 -3.48 26.86 -4.85
C LYS A 41 -2.34 27.46 -5.68
N LYS A 42 -1.10 27.45 -5.18
CA LYS A 42 0.04 28.06 -5.85
C LYS A 42 0.77 27.05 -6.75
N PRO A 43 1.40 27.47 -7.84
CA PRO A 43 2.27 26.62 -8.65
C PRO A 43 3.33 25.92 -7.77
N GLY A 44 3.61 24.66 -8.02
CA GLY A 44 4.57 23.86 -7.23
C GLY A 44 3.98 23.21 -5.97
N GLN A 45 2.76 23.57 -5.55
CA GLN A 45 2.09 22.95 -4.40
C GLN A 45 1.30 21.69 -4.82
N GLN A 46 1.94 20.82 -5.57
CA GLN A 46 1.36 19.55 -6.02
C GLN A 46 2.36 18.42 -5.81
N ASN A 47 1.85 17.22 -5.60
CA ASN A 47 2.62 15.99 -5.55
C ASN A 47 2.05 14.99 -6.55
N THR A 48 2.90 14.13 -7.08
CA THR A 48 2.45 13.01 -7.90
C THR A 48 2.25 11.78 -7.02
N VAL A 49 1.08 11.17 -7.12
CA VAL A 49 0.69 10.00 -6.34
C VAL A 49 0.33 8.86 -7.28
N ILE A 50 0.78 7.65 -6.94
CA ILE A 50 0.22 6.41 -7.48
C ILE A 50 -0.83 5.95 -6.49
N CYS A 51 -2.05 5.74 -6.94
CA CYS A 51 -3.14 5.26 -6.10
C CYS A 51 -3.83 4.07 -6.76
N GLY A 52 -4.08 3.03 -5.99
CA GLY A 52 -4.80 1.86 -6.45
C GLY A 52 -5.90 1.46 -5.48
N ILE A 53 -7.01 0.92 -6.02
CA ILE A 53 -8.09 0.35 -5.25
C ILE A 53 -8.47 -1.02 -5.79
N LYS A 54 -8.87 -1.91 -4.87
CA LYS A 54 -9.42 -3.22 -5.19
C LYS A 54 -10.71 -3.44 -4.42
N LYS A 55 -11.71 -3.96 -5.12
CA LYS A 55 -12.96 -4.41 -4.53
C LYS A 55 -13.32 -5.76 -5.12
N GLN A 56 -13.60 -6.71 -4.24
CA GLN A 56 -14.10 -8.03 -4.60
C GLN A 56 -15.56 -8.17 -4.18
N PHE A 57 -16.35 -8.74 -5.05
CA PHE A 57 -17.73 -9.11 -4.75
C PHE A 57 -17.76 -10.54 -4.26
N LEU A 58 -18.43 -10.73 -3.14
CA LEU A 58 -18.84 -12.03 -2.68
C LEU A 58 -20.04 -12.45 -3.54
N ASP A 59 -19.79 -13.25 -4.57
CA ASP A 59 -20.87 -13.96 -5.23
C ASP A 59 -21.20 -15.17 -4.35
N ASP A 60 -22.35 -15.12 -3.69
CA ASP A 60 -22.82 -16.19 -2.78
C ASP A 60 -22.95 -17.55 -3.49
N GLN A 61 -22.93 -17.57 -4.82
CA GLN A 61 -23.07 -18.80 -5.61
C GLN A 61 -21.75 -19.54 -5.85
N ASN A 62 -20.59 -18.93 -5.59
CA ASN A 62 -19.28 -19.56 -5.82
C ASN A 62 -18.57 -19.90 -4.50
N SER A 63 -19.12 -20.87 -3.77
CA SER A 63 -18.54 -21.37 -2.50
C SER A 63 -17.10 -21.94 -2.63
N LEU A 64 -16.64 -22.25 -3.83
CA LEU A 64 -15.30 -22.78 -4.09
C LEU A 64 -14.20 -21.70 -4.07
N LYS A 65 -14.54 -20.39 -4.17
CA LYS A 65 -13.60 -19.27 -4.15
C LYS A 65 -13.44 -18.59 -2.79
N LYS A 66 -13.97 -19.16 -1.72
CA LYS A 66 -13.92 -18.56 -0.37
C LYS A 66 -12.51 -18.31 0.18
N ASN A 67 -11.49 -18.95 -0.39
CA ASN A 67 -10.12 -18.87 0.13
C ASN A 67 -9.28 -17.71 -0.45
N ASP A 68 -9.77 -16.98 -1.46
CA ASP A 68 -9.01 -15.93 -2.15
C ASP A 68 -9.63 -14.54 -1.99
N LEU A 69 -10.26 -14.27 -0.85
CA LEU A 69 -10.82 -12.94 -0.57
C LEU A 69 -9.71 -11.90 -0.47
N ILE A 70 -9.90 -10.76 -1.15
CA ILE A 70 -9.00 -9.63 -1.03
C ILE A 70 -9.00 -9.12 0.40
N ASP A 71 -7.83 -9.02 0.99
CA ASP A 71 -7.60 -8.50 2.33
C ASP A 71 -6.52 -7.41 2.34
N VAL A 72 -6.20 -6.93 3.53
CA VAL A 72 -5.16 -5.91 3.73
C VAL A 72 -3.77 -6.38 3.30
N PHE A 73 -3.48 -7.68 3.38
CA PHE A 73 -2.17 -8.23 2.99
C PHE A 73 -2.00 -8.25 1.48
N HIS A 74 -3.05 -8.47 0.71
CA HIS A 74 -3.03 -8.37 -0.75
C HIS A 74 -2.69 -6.95 -1.20
N ILE A 75 -3.35 -5.93 -0.61
CA ILE A 75 -3.08 -4.55 -0.98
C ILE A 75 -1.72 -4.06 -0.49
N LYS A 76 -1.27 -4.52 0.69
CA LYS A 76 0.09 -4.30 1.18
C LYS A 76 1.13 -4.88 0.22
N LYS A 77 0.90 -6.10 -0.28
CA LYS A 77 1.78 -6.75 -1.26
C LYS A 77 1.90 -5.94 -2.54
N ASP A 78 0.78 -5.42 -3.07
CA ASP A 78 0.80 -4.59 -4.27
C ASP A 78 1.63 -3.32 -4.06
N LEU A 79 1.43 -2.62 -2.93
CA LEU A 79 2.20 -1.44 -2.59
C LEU A 79 3.69 -1.76 -2.45
N VAL A 80 4.04 -2.79 -1.68
CA VAL A 80 5.44 -3.19 -1.45
C VAL A 80 6.11 -3.59 -2.76
N GLN A 81 5.44 -4.39 -3.60
CA GLN A 81 5.98 -4.77 -4.89
C GLN A 81 6.20 -3.56 -5.79
N SER A 82 5.26 -2.61 -5.81
CA SER A 82 5.41 -1.37 -6.56
C SER A 82 6.61 -0.54 -6.07
N LEU A 83 6.85 -0.45 -4.77
CA LEU A 83 8.02 0.23 -4.21
C LEU A 83 9.33 -0.45 -4.63
N ILE A 84 9.37 -1.78 -4.62
CA ILE A 84 10.53 -2.56 -5.05
C ILE A 84 10.84 -2.31 -6.53
N GLU A 85 9.83 -2.34 -7.41
CA GLU A 85 9.97 -2.03 -8.83
C GLU A 85 10.42 -0.58 -9.06
N LEU A 86 9.99 0.33 -8.21
CA LEU A 86 10.47 1.72 -8.19
C LEU A 86 11.89 1.86 -7.61
N GLY A 87 12.52 0.76 -7.16
CA GLY A 87 13.91 0.70 -6.74
C GLY A 87 14.15 0.97 -5.25
N ILE A 88 13.14 0.81 -4.40
CA ILE A 88 13.28 0.82 -2.94
C ILE A 88 13.61 -0.59 -2.45
N GLY A 89 14.67 -0.74 -1.67
CA GLY A 89 15.05 -2.05 -1.12
C GLY A 89 14.05 -2.56 -0.08
N LYS A 90 13.89 -3.87 -0.01
CA LYS A 90 12.97 -4.51 0.98
C LYS A 90 13.32 -4.15 2.42
N ASP A 91 14.60 -3.97 2.71
CA ASP A 91 15.12 -3.66 4.04
C ASP A 91 15.12 -2.16 4.37
N ASP A 92 14.73 -1.32 3.42
CA ASP A 92 14.87 0.13 3.52
C ASP A 92 13.62 0.83 4.10
N PHE A 93 12.58 0.08 4.39
CA PHE A 93 11.34 0.60 4.97
C PHE A 93 10.83 -0.28 6.12
N LYS A 94 9.96 0.31 6.94
CA LYS A 94 9.24 -0.35 8.03
C LYS A 94 7.74 -0.06 7.91
N VAL A 95 6.93 -0.90 8.54
CA VAL A 95 5.48 -0.71 8.61
C VAL A 95 5.14 0.15 9.83
N GLY A 96 4.39 1.23 9.61
CA GLY A 96 3.83 2.08 10.65
C GLY A 96 2.32 1.91 10.76
N SER A 97 1.75 2.42 11.87
CA SER A 97 0.31 2.38 12.13
C SER A 97 -0.40 3.72 11.90
N ASN A 98 0.34 4.79 11.58
CA ASN A 98 -0.25 6.10 11.38
C ASN A 98 -0.79 6.22 9.95
N THR A 99 -2.11 6.36 9.82
CA THR A 99 -2.80 6.48 8.53
C THR A 99 -3.84 7.60 8.57
N PRO A 100 -4.15 8.23 7.42
CA PRO A 100 -5.22 9.21 7.32
C PRO A 100 -6.58 8.63 7.67
N SER A 101 -7.51 9.48 8.11
CA SER A 101 -8.85 9.11 8.58
C SER A 101 -9.78 8.49 7.53
N TYR A 102 -9.43 8.57 6.25
CA TYR A 102 -10.16 7.89 5.19
C TYR A 102 -9.80 6.41 5.05
N TYR A 103 -8.81 5.91 5.79
CA TYR A 103 -8.57 4.49 5.99
C TYR A 103 -9.27 3.97 7.26
N HIS A 104 -9.50 2.68 7.28
CA HIS A 104 -10.02 1.99 8.46
C HIS A 104 -8.95 1.97 9.57
N PRO A 105 -9.25 2.41 10.80
CA PRO A 105 -8.24 2.60 11.85
C PRO A 105 -7.52 1.32 12.30
N GLY A 106 -8.18 0.16 12.16
CA GLY A 106 -7.62 -1.14 12.59
C GLY A 106 -7.14 -2.04 11.44
N ILE A 107 -7.40 -1.66 10.16
CA ILE A 107 -7.07 -2.49 8.99
C ILE A 107 -6.33 -1.63 7.96
N SER A 108 -5.31 -0.91 8.42
CA SER A 108 -4.50 -0.05 7.58
C SER A 108 -3.11 0.15 8.15
N GLY A 109 -2.20 0.61 7.34
CA GLY A 109 -0.82 0.91 7.73
C GLY A 109 -0.13 1.88 6.78
N SER A 110 1.01 2.36 7.22
CA SER A 110 1.92 3.18 6.41
C SER A 110 3.20 2.41 6.14
N ILE A 111 3.83 2.70 5.01
CA ILE A 111 5.21 2.31 4.73
C ILE A 111 6.08 3.54 4.94
N VAL A 112 7.07 3.40 5.81
CA VAL A 112 7.91 4.49 6.28
C VAL A 112 9.37 4.13 6.00
N SER A 113 10.12 5.06 5.42
CA SER A 113 11.57 4.92 5.23
C SER A 113 12.28 4.73 6.57
N LYS A 114 13.20 3.76 6.66
CA LYS A 114 14.02 3.53 7.86
C LYS A 114 15.07 4.64 8.08
N TYR A 115 15.42 5.39 7.04
CA TYR A 115 16.50 6.38 7.10
C TYR A 115 16.00 7.77 7.50
N ASP A 116 14.92 8.24 6.87
CA ASP A 116 14.46 9.62 7.00
C ASP A 116 13.09 9.74 7.68
N ASN A 117 12.48 8.59 8.03
CA ASN A 117 11.11 8.49 8.54
C ASN A 117 10.05 9.11 7.61
N PHE A 118 10.36 9.32 6.32
CA PHE A 118 9.37 9.74 5.34
C PHE A 118 8.33 8.65 5.09
N ILE A 119 7.09 9.06 4.96
CA ILE A 119 6.01 8.17 4.56
C ILE A 119 6.11 7.96 3.06
N LEU A 120 6.41 6.72 2.64
CA LEU A 120 6.51 6.33 1.24
C LEU A 120 5.13 6.00 0.65
N GLY A 121 4.21 5.54 1.50
CA GLY A 121 2.84 5.23 1.08
C GLY A 121 1.95 4.79 2.23
N TYR A 122 0.66 4.68 1.92
CA TYR A 122 -0.36 4.13 2.79
C TYR A 122 -1.05 2.94 2.13
N PHE A 123 -1.56 2.02 2.94
CA PHE A 123 -2.35 0.88 2.48
C PHE A 123 -3.40 0.49 3.50
N GLY A 124 -4.47 -0.13 3.04
CA GLY A 124 -5.47 -0.69 3.95
C GLY A 124 -6.89 -0.72 3.38
N ALA A 125 -7.82 -1.12 4.22
CA ALA A 125 -9.23 -0.95 3.94
C ALA A 125 -9.58 0.53 3.95
N LEU A 126 -10.37 1.00 2.99
CA LEU A 126 -10.96 2.33 3.05
C LEU A 126 -12.04 2.36 4.14
N HIS A 127 -12.25 3.54 4.71
CA HIS A 127 -13.21 3.67 5.81
C HIS A 127 -14.62 3.28 5.34
N PRO A 128 -15.35 2.39 6.06
CA PRO A 128 -16.64 1.86 5.62
C PRO A 128 -17.71 2.92 5.33
N LYS A 129 -17.60 4.10 5.96
CA LYS A 129 -18.49 5.26 5.67
C LYS A 129 -18.26 5.88 4.30
N ILE A 130 -17.08 5.65 3.69
CA ILE A 130 -16.75 6.13 2.34
C ILE A 130 -17.17 5.06 1.33
N ILE A 131 -16.63 3.87 1.47
CA ILE A 131 -16.96 2.73 0.63
C ILE A 131 -16.64 1.42 1.37
N PRO A 132 -17.61 0.53 1.59
CA PRO A 132 -17.40 -0.72 2.29
C PRO A 132 -16.65 -1.74 1.42
N ASN A 133 -15.92 -2.65 2.07
CA ASN A 133 -15.24 -3.80 1.45
C ASN A 133 -14.33 -3.41 0.28
N THR A 134 -13.64 -2.28 0.41
CA THR A 134 -12.71 -1.78 -0.60
C THR A 134 -11.37 -1.52 0.05
N PHE A 135 -10.32 -2.03 -0.57
CA PHE A 135 -8.94 -1.86 -0.13
C PHE A 135 -8.19 -0.95 -1.10
N GLY A 136 -7.28 -0.15 -0.59
CA GLY A 136 -6.51 0.76 -1.42
C GLY A 136 -5.10 0.99 -0.92
N PHE A 137 -4.27 1.53 -1.80
CA PHE A 137 -2.93 2.00 -1.46
C PHE A 137 -2.63 3.33 -2.18
N GLU A 138 -1.70 4.08 -1.60
CA GLU A 138 -1.14 5.31 -2.18
C GLU A 138 0.38 5.28 -2.05
N ILE A 139 1.10 5.76 -3.07
CA ILE A 139 2.56 5.93 -3.08
C ILE A 139 2.87 7.38 -3.43
N PHE A 140 3.72 8.03 -2.64
CA PHE A 140 4.12 9.43 -2.80
C PHE A 140 5.46 9.51 -3.55
N LEU A 141 5.42 9.83 -4.85
CA LEU A 141 6.61 9.77 -5.71
C LEU A 141 7.68 10.79 -5.32
N GLU A 142 7.31 11.97 -4.84
CA GLU A 142 8.28 12.98 -4.39
C GLU A 142 9.14 12.46 -3.24
N ASN A 143 8.53 11.75 -2.29
CA ASN A 143 9.24 11.16 -1.17
C ASN A 143 10.20 10.05 -1.62
N LEU A 144 9.88 9.34 -2.71
CA LEU A 144 10.77 8.34 -3.32
C LEU A 144 11.98 8.98 -4.01
N VAL A 145 11.78 10.09 -4.70
CA VAL A 145 12.87 10.84 -5.35
C VAL A 145 13.85 11.35 -4.28
N GLU A 146 13.32 11.93 -3.21
CA GLU A 146 14.14 12.43 -2.10
C GLU A 146 14.90 11.29 -1.41
N TYR A 147 14.26 10.15 -1.19
CA TYR A 147 14.87 8.93 -0.68
C TYR A 147 16.06 8.49 -1.56
N LYS A 148 15.86 8.38 -2.88
CA LYS A 148 16.89 7.91 -3.82
C LYS A 148 18.09 8.85 -3.90
N THR A 149 17.88 10.16 -3.86
CA THR A 149 18.97 11.14 -3.90
C THR A 149 19.84 11.07 -2.65
N LYS A 150 19.27 10.77 -1.48
CA LYS A 150 19.99 10.64 -0.22
C LYS A 150 20.66 9.28 -0.01
N ASN A 151 20.09 8.22 -0.59
CA ASN A 151 20.46 6.83 -0.32
C ASN A 151 20.88 6.07 -1.59
N THR A 152 21.85 6.61 -2.32
CA THR A 152 22.43 5.92 -3.49
C THR A 152 23.23 4.71 -3.01
N LYS A 153 22.61 3.53 -2.99
CA LYS A 153 23.30 2.29 -2.68
C LYS A 153 23.93 1.71 -3.95
N ILE A 154 25.24 1.47 -3.92
CA ILE A 154 25.91 0.65 -4.91
C ILE A 154 25.37 -0.79 -4.72
N LYS A 155 24.81 -1.36 -5.78
CA LYS A 155 24.38 -2.77 -5.75
C LYS A 155 25.60 -3.65 -5.43
N LYS A 156 25.53 -4.39 -4.33
CA LYS A 156 26.54 -5.40 -4.01
C LYS A 156 26.54 -6.46 -5.09
N SER A 157 27.73 -6.96 -5.46
CA SER A 157 27.83 -8.11 -6.35
C SER A 157 27.13 -9.33 -5.71
N LEU A 158 26.50 -10.14 -6.53
CA LEU A 158 25.85 -11.36 -6.09
C LEU A 158 26.93 -12.33 -5.58
N THR A 159 26.85 -12.72 -4.31
CA THR A 159 27.68 -13.77 -3.73
C THR A 159 26.83 -15.03 -3.59
N PHE A 160 27.24 -16.11 -4.24
CA PHE A 160 26.60 -17.40 -4.06
C PHE A 160 27.16 -18.08 -2.82
N SER A 161 26.29 -18.74 -2.07
CA SER A 161 26.69 -19.59 -0.96
C SER A 161 26.88 -21.01 -1.48
N ASP A 162 28.02 -21.63 -1.18
CA ASP A 162 28.31 -23.03 -1.52
C ASP A 162 27.63 -24.01 -0.54
N TYR A 163 26.95 -23.49 0.49
CA TYR A 163 26.27 -24.30 1.49
C TYR A 163 24.83 -24.59 1.09
N GLN A 164 24.35 -25.76 1.48
CA GLN A 164 22.96 -26.16 1.28
C GLN A 164 22.04 -25.29 2.12
N LYS A 165 20.84 -25.00 1.57
CA LYS A 165 19.78 -24.28 2.29
C LYS A 165 19.35 -25.11 3.52
N SER A 166 19.32 -24.47 4.67
CA SER A 166 18.77 -25.04 5.92
C SER A 166 17.49 -24.30 6.25
N GLU A 167 16.40 -25.04 6.48
CA GLU A 167 15.13 -24.52 6.95
C GLU A 167 14.93 -24.88 8.42
N ARG A 168 14.46 -23.93 9.22
CA ARG A 168 14.19 -24.13 10.64
C ARG A 168 12.89 -23.43 11.02
N ASP A 169 12.04 -24.13 11.77
CA ASP A 169 10.81 -23.58 12.33
C ASP A 169 11.06 -23.10 13.76
N PHE A 170 10.57 -21.91 14.08
CA PHE A 170 10.63 -21.33 15.40
C PHE A 170 9.22 -21.03 15.91
N ALA A 171 8.94 -21.38 17.17
CA ALA A 171 7.69 -21.04 17.84
C ALA A 171 8.00 -20.13 19.04
N PHE A 172 7.28 -19.01 19.14
CA PHE A 172 7.47 -18.02 20.20
C PHE A 172 6.17 -17.80 20.97
N LEU A 173 6.29 -17.68 22.29
CA LEU A 173 5.23 -17.16 23.16
C LEU A 173 5.51 -15.67 23.38
N VAL A 174 4.61 -14.82 22.91
CA VAL A 174 4.77 -13.36 22.99
C VAL A 174 3.54 -12.71 23.59
N ASN A 175 3.70 -11.50 24.12
CA ASN A 175 2.57 -10.69 24.56
C ASN A 175 1.68 -10.28 23.39
N LYS A 176 0.36 -10.13 23.63
CA LYS A 176 -0.60 -9.69 22.61
C LYS A 176 -0.27 -8.33 21.98
N SER A 177 0.50 -7.49 22.67
CA SER A 177 0.96 -6.19 22.20
C SER A 177 2.18 -6.24 21.27
N THR A 178 2.86 -7.39 21.18
CA THR A 178 4.06 -7.57 20.34
C THR A 178 3.65 -7.57 18.87
N LYS A 179 4.28 -6.71 18.08
CA LYS A 179 4.02 -6.67 16.62
C LYS A 179 4.78 -7.81 15.94
N ALA A 180 4.16 -8.43 14.95
CA ALA A 180 4.80 -9.48 14.15
C ALA A 180 6.09 -8.99 13.46
N GLN A 181 6.16 -7.70 13.09
CA GLN A 181 7.34 -7.09 12.50
C GLN A 181 8.53 -7.09 13.46
N ASP A 182 8.30 -6.81 14.76
CA ASP A 182 9.37 -6.78 15.78
C ASP A 182 10.01 -8.16 15.94
N LEU A 183 9.22 -9.24 15.80
CA LEU A 183 9.73 -10.61 15.82
C LEU A 183 10.56 -10.91 14.57
N THR A 184 10.08 -10.51 13.40
CA THR A 184 10.78 -10.72 12.13
C THR A 184 12.12 -9.99 12.11
N ASP A 185 12.17 -8.76 12.60
CA ASP A 185 13.38 -7.93 12.64
C ASP A 185 14.45 -8.47 13.62
N VAL A 186 14.07 -9.32 14.59
CA VAL A 186 15.00 -9.97 15.53
C VAL A 186 15.55 -11.29 14.97
N ILE A 187 14.79 -11.98 14.10
CA ILE A 187 15.15 -13.31 13.56
C ILE A 187 16.03 -13.19 12.32
N LEU A 188 15.84 -12.14 11.51
CA LEU A 188 16.55 -11.89 10.24
C LEU A 188 17.74 -10.96 10.43
#